data_87d251a2fcec230a7555cf20060cdda9
#
_entry.id   87d251a2fcec230a7555cf20060cdda9
#
_cell.length_a   1.000
_cell.length_b   1.000
_cell.length_c   1.000
_cell.angle_alpha   90.00
_cell.angle_beta   90.00
_cell.angle_gamma   90.00
#
_symmetry.space_group_name_H-M   'P 1'
#
loop_
_entity.id
_entity.type
_entity.pdbx_description
1 polymer ?
#
loop_
_entity_poly.entity_id
_entity_poly.type
_entity_poly.pdbx_seq_one_letter_code
_entity_poly.pdbx_strand_id
1 'polypeptide(L)'
;RGEETALRKRGARGLLAGLWEFPNVAGKLTEAQVTEALGLWGLTVKDWRQRLTAQHIFTHVEWDMLCYVLEVEGDGPDLTWLDRAGFAQAALPSAFRRCTEALRERWEGQ
;
A
#
# COMPACT_ATOMS: atom_id res chain seq x y z
N ARG A 1 4.07 7.87 -6.38
CA ARG A 1 5.15 8.53 -7.13
C ARG A 1 4.68 8.77 -8.56
N GLY A 2 4.06 9.91 -8.80
CA GLY A 2 3.43 10.20 -10.09
C GLY A 2 2.31 9.21 -10.39
N GLU A 3 2.39 8.49 -11.50
CA GLU A 3 1.43 7.46 -11.89
C GLU A 3 1.90 6.05 -11.56
N GLU A 4 2.86 5.92 -10.65
CA GLU A 4 3.34 4.64 -10.17
C GLU A 4 2.94 4.40 -8.73
N THR A 5 2.75 3.14 -8.37
CA THR A 5 2.55 2.74 -6.98
C THR A 5 3.55 1.65 -6.61
N ALA A 6 3.89 1.59 -5.33
CA ALA A 6 4.80 0.60 -4.80
C ALA A 6 4.04 -0.62 -4.29
N LEU A 7 4.51 -1.79 -4.66
CA LEU A 7 4.05 -3.06 -4.11
C LEU A 7 5.24 -3.87 -3.63
N ARG A 8 4.97 -4.87 -2.80
CA ARG A 8 5.95 -5.87 -2.42
C ARG A 8 5.27 -7.23 -2.30
N LYS A 9 6.04 -8.31 -2.37
CA LYS A 9 5.51 -9.64 -2.12
C LYS A 9 5.56 -9.97 -0.65
N ARG A 10 4.50 -10.58 -0.15
CA ARG A 10 4.47 -11.12 1.21
C ARG A 10 5.45 -12.29 1.30
N GLY A 11 5.92 -12.56 2.52
CA GLY A 11 6.83 -13.66 2.76
C GLY A 11 6.26 -15.02 2.36
N ALA A 12 7.11 -16.04 2.34
CA ALA A 12 6.75 -17.39 1.89
C ALA A 12 5.85 -18.14 2.86
N ARG A 13 5.62 -17.60 4.06
CA ARG A 13 4.82 -18.24 5.11
C ARG A 13 3.74 -17.29 5.62
N GLY A 14 2.67 -17.87 6.16
CA GLY A 14 1.59 -17.13 6.77
C GLY A 14 0.47 -16.82 5.80
N LEU A 15 -0.45 -15.99 6.27
CA LEU A 15 -1.65 -15.62 5.53
C LEU A 15 -1.29 -14.87 4.24
N LEU A 16 -1.87 -15.28 3.12
CA LEU A 16 -1.64 -14.68 1.80
C LEU A 16 -0.15 -14.73 1.38
N ALA A 17 0.57 -15.76 1.81
CA ALA A 17 1.99 -15.92 1.49
C ALA A 17 2.26 -15.87 -0.01
N GLY A 18 3.34 -15.16 -0.39
CA GLY A 18 3.78 -15.05 -1.78
C GLY A 18 2.94 -14.15 -2.68
N LEU A 19 1.85 -13.57 -2.17
CA LEU A 19 1.00 -12.67 -2.93
C LEU A 19 1.47 -11.21 -2.78
N TRP A 20 1.04 -10.37 -3.71
CA TRP A 20 1.36 -8.95 -3.69
C TRP A 20 0.59 -8.23 -2.58
N GLU A 21 1.22 -7.20 -2.02
CA GLU A 21 0.60 -6.31 -1.04
C GLU A 21 1.11 -4.89 -1.21
N PHE A 22 0.31 -3.92 -0.75
CA PHE A 22 0.84 -2.58 -0.53
C PHE A 22 1.83 -2.63 0.63
N PRO A 23 2.94 -1.87 0.56
CA PRO A 23 3.87 -1.81 1.68
C PRO A 23 3.14 -1.43 2.97
N ASN A 24 3.40 -2.17 4.04
CA ASN A 24 2.70 -1.97 5.30
C ASN A 24 3.56 -2.37 6.49
N VAL A 25 3.14 -1.94 7.64
CA VAL A 25 3.71 -2.35 8.92
C VAL A 25 2.58 -2.65 9.90
N ALA A 26 2.85 -3.44 10.90
CA ALA A 26 1.87 -3.79 11.92
C ALA A 26 1.46 -2.55 12.74
N GLY A 27 0.18 -2.51 13.10
CA GLY A 27 -0.39 -1.45 13.91
C GLY A 27 -1.00 -0.31 13.10
N LYS A 28 -1.71 0.57 13.81
CA LYS A 28 -2.30 1.76 13.20
C LYS A 28 -1.40 2.94 13.47
N LEU A 29 -0.65 3.36 12.45
CA LEU A 29 0.38 4.36 12.59
C LEU A 29 -0.19 5.78 12.50
N THR A 30 0.40 6.69 13.26
CA THR A 30 0.20 8.14 13.07
C THR A 30 0.94 8.59 11.82
N GLU A 31 0.65 9.82 11.35
CA GLU A 31 1.36 10.38 10.21
C GLU A 31 2.88 10.46 10.45
N ALA A 32 3.29 10.82 11.66
CA ALA A 32 4.71 10.86 12.02
C ALA A 32 5.36 9.49 11.92
N GLN A 33 4.69 8.45 12.38
CA GLN A 33 5.18 7.08 12.29
C GLN A 33 5.23 6.58 10.85
N VAL A 34 4.25 6.95 10.03
CA VAL A 34 4.25 6.62 8.60
C VAL A 34 5.43 7.29 7.91
N THR A 35 5.69 8.56 8.17
CA THR A 35 6.84 9.29 7.62
C THR A 35 8.14 8.59 7.96
N GLU A 36 8.30 8.16 9.20
CA GLU A 36 9.48 7.43 9.65
C GLU A 36 9.63 6.09 8.92
N ALA A 37 8.56 5.31 8.82
CA ALA A 37 8.58 4.02 8.12
C ALA A 37 8.96 4.19 6.64
N LEU A 38 8.38 5.19 5.98
CA LEU A 38 8.71 5.50 4.58
C LEU A 38 10.19 5.88 4.42
N GLY A 39 10.72 6.65 5.36
CA GLY A 39 12.14 7.01 5.37
C GLY A 39 13.05 5.78 5.39
N LEU A 40 12.69 4.76 6.16
CA LEU A 40 13.42 3.50 6.20
C LEU A 40 13.37 2.75 4.86
N TRP A 41 12.33 2.96 4.06
CA TRP A 41 12.19 2.39 2.73
C TRP A 41 12.80 3.24 1.63
N GLY A 42 13.41 4.36 1.97
CA GLY A 42 14.01 5.27 1.00
C GLY A 42 13.02 6.23 0.36
N LEU A 43 11.94 6.56 1.05
CA LEU A 43 10.87 7.41 0.53
C LEU A 43 10.64 8.63 1.42
N THR A 44 10.24 9.73 0.78
CA THR A 44 9.83 10.96 1.45
C THR A 44 8.41 11.31 1.03
N VAL A 45 7.57 11.68 2.00
CA VAL A 45 6.20 12.12 1.71
C VAL A 45 6.23 13.52 1.11
N LYS A 46 5.62 13.68 -0.06
CA LYS A 46 5.41 14.98 -0.70
C LYS A 46 4.04 15.54 -0.35
N ASP A 47 3.03 14.70 -0.27
CA ASP A 47 1.66 15.14 -0.02
C ASP A 47 0.82 14.00 0.54
N TRP A 48 -0.01 14.33 1.53
CA TRP A 48 -0.99 13.44 2.11
C TRP A 48 -2.30 13.58 1.34
N ARG A 49 -2.75 12.51 0.70
CA ARG A 49 -3.93 12.57 -0.17
C ARG A 49 -5.20 12.07 0.50
N GLN A 50 -5.12 10.93 1.16
CA GLN A 50 -6.29 10.30 1.76
C GLN A 50 -5.88 9.36 2.87
N ARG A 51 -6.75 9.26 3.87
CA ARG A 51 -6.65 8.24 4.93
C ARG A 51 -7.98 7.52 4.99
N LEU A 52 -7.96 6.21 5.01
CA LEU A 52 -9.17 5.40 5.12
C LEU A 52 -8.94 4.18 5.99
N THR A 53 -10.02 3.68 6.56
CA THR A 53 -9.99 2.43 7.29
C THR A 53 -10.59 1.33 6.44
N ALA A 54 -10.09 0.12 6.61
CA ALA A 54 -10.62 -1.06 5.94
C ALA A 54 -10.52 -2.25 6.88
N GLN A 55 -11.42 -3.18 6.71
CA GLN A 55 -11.47 -4.39 7.51
C GLN A 55 -11.65 -5.58 6.59
N HIS A 56 -10.93 -6.66 6.86
CA HIS A 56 -11.13 -7.90 6.14
C HIS A 56 -11.09 -9.06 7.11
N ILE A 57 -12.10 -9.94 7.01
CA ILE A 57 -12.23 -11.09 7.89
C ILE A 57 -11.89 -12.35 7.10
N PHE A 58 -10.85 -13.05 7.55
CA PHE A 58 -10.56 -14.41 7.13
C PHE A 58 -11.26 -15.38 8.10
N THR A 59 -11.20 -16.66 7.85
CA THR A 59 -11.93 -17.64 8.66
C THR A 59 -11.67 -17.49 10.17
N HIS A 60 -10.43 -17.24 10.58
CA HIS A 60 -10.04 -17.13 11.98
C HIS A 60 -9.22 -15.89 12.31
N VAL A 61 -9.01 -15.00 11.33
CA VAL A 61 -8.19 -13.82 11.48
C VAL A 61 -8.92 -12.62 10.92
N GLU A 62 -8.87 -11.51 11.63
CA GLU A 62 -9.43 -10.24 11.20
C GLU A 62 -8.30 -9.23 11.02
N TRP A 63 -8.27 -8.60 9.86
CA TRP A 63 -7.38 -7.47 9.61
C TRP A 63 -8.17 -6.17 9.73
N ASP A 64 -7.66 -5.32 10.61
CA ASP A 64 -8.18 -3.98 10.82
C ASP A 64 -7.10 -3.02 10.36
N MET A 65 -7.33 -2.40 9.22
CA MET A 65 -6.29 -1.67 8.49
C MET A 65 -6.55 -0.18 8.46
N LEU A 66 -5.46 0.60 8.54
CA LEU A 66 -5.45 2.02 8.27
C LEU A 66 -4.59 2.23 7.03
N CYS A 67 -5.22 2.75 5.98
CA CYS A 67 -4.58 2.94 4.69
C CYS A 67 -4.36 4.43 4.42
N TYR A 68 -3.16 4.77 3.98
CA TYR A 68 -2.82 6.14 3.56
C TYR A 68 -2.53 6.14 2.07
N VAL A 69 -3.15 7.06 1.35
CA VAL A 69 -2.80 7.36 -0.03
C VAL A 69 -1.93 8.62 -0.03
N LEU A 70 -0.72 8.48 -0.51
CA LEU A 70 0.31 9.50 -0.42
C LEU A 70 0.96 9.74 -1.78
N GLU A 71 1.37 10.97 -2.03
CA GLU A 71 2.36 11.24 -3.05
C GLU A 71 3.73 11.21 -2.39
N VAL A 72 4.64 10.44 -2.96
CA VAL A 72 5.99 10.25 -2.41
C VAL A 72 7.05 10.49 -3.47
N GLU A 73 8.28 10.73 -3.02
CA GLU A 73 9.46 10.75 -3.87
C GLU A 73 10.55 9.88 -3.26
N GLY A 74 11.52 9.49 -4.05
CA GLY A 74 12.61 8.61 -3.64
C GLY A 74 12.62 7.33 -4.46
N ASP A 75 13.65 6.52 -4.27
CA ASP A 75 13.86 5.31 -5.07
C ASP A 75 13.11 4.09 -4.53
N GLY A 76 13.00 3.96 -3.21
CA GLY A 76 12.36 2.81 -2.59
C GLY A 76 12.87 1.49 -3.18
N PRO A 77 14.19 1.19 -3.08
CA PRO A 77 14.82 0.13 -3.89
C PRO A 77 14.32 -1.28 -3.60
N ASP A 78 13.78 -1.50 -2.41
CA ASP A 78 13.24 -2.82 -2.03
C ASP A 78 11.78 -3.00 -2.42
N LEU A 79 11.18 -1.99 -3.06
CA LEU A 79 9.80 -2.01 -3.50
C LEU A 79 9.73 -2.24 -5.01
N THR A 80 8.62 -2.81 -5.47
CA THR A 80 8.34 -2.95 -6.90
C THR A 80 7.40 -1.84 -7.32
N TRP A 81 7.85 -1.00 -8.24
CA TRP A 81 7.07 0.13 -8.74
C TRP A 81 6.34 -0.27 -10.01
N LEU A 82 5.02 -0.10 -10.01
CA LEU A 82 4.16 -0.42 -11.15
C LEU A 82 3.39 0.82 -11.57
N ASP A 83 3.31 1.01 -12.89
CA ASP A 83 2.42 2.02 -13.47
C ASP A 83 0.96 1.51 -13.46
N ARG A 84 0.04 2.30 -14.01
CA ARG A 84 -1.38 1.91 -14.04
C ARG A 84 -1.60 0.57 -14.73
N ALA A 85 -0.95 0.35 -15.87
CA ALA A 85 -1.11 -0.89 -16.63
C ALA A 85 -0.54 -2.08 -15.88
N GLY A 86 0.65 -1.95 -15.31
CA GLY A 86 1.27 -3.01 -14.51
C GLY A 86 0.46 -3.33 -13.27
N PHE A 87 -0.06 -2.30 -12.60
CA PHE A 87 -0.89 -2.48 -11.41
C PHE A 87 -2.20 -3.20 -11.74
N ALA A 88 -2.82 -2.87 -12.86
CA ALA A 88 -4.06 -3.53 -13.28
C ALA A 88 -3.89 -5.03 -13.49
N GLN A 89 -2.69 -5.47 -13.83
CA GLN A 89 -2.37 -6.88 -14.02
C GLN A 89 -1.85 -7.57 -12.75
N ALA A 90 -1.48 -6.80 -11.74
CA ALA A 90 -1.03 -7.38 -10.48
C ALA A 90 -2.23 -7.93 -9.72
N ALA A 91 -2.19 -9.20 -9.36
CA ALA A 91 -3.27 -9.84 -8.62
C ALA A 91 -3.12 -9.52 -7.13
N LEU A 92 -3.82 -8.48 -6.68
CA LEU A 92 -3.88 -8.14 -5.27
C LEU A 92 -5.02 -8.89 -4.59
N PRO A 93 -4.79 -9.43 -3.39
CA PRO A 93 -5.86 -10.05 -2.60
C PRO A 93 -7.03 -9.08 -2.35
N SER A 94 -8.24 -9.62 -2.28
CA SER A 94 -9.45 -8.83 -2.01
C SER A 94 -9.40 -8.10 -0.67
N ALA A 95 -8.54 -8.54 0.27
CA ALA A 95 -8.30 -7.85 1.53
C ALA A 95 -7.90 -6.38 1.32
N PHE A 96 -7.26 -6.06 0.19
CA PHE A 96 -6.79 -4.71 -0.12
C PHE A 96 -7.75 -3.92 -1.03
N ARG A 97 -8.98 -4.41 -1.24
CA ARG A 97 -9.93 -3.80 -2.19
C ARG A 97 -10.12 -2.30 -1.96
N ARG A 98 -10.37 -1.88 -0.73
CA ARG A 98 -10.63 -0.47 -0.44
C ARG A 98 -9.42 0.41 -0.74
N CYS A 99 -8.23 -0.07 -0.42
CA CYS A 99 -6.99 0.64 -0.72
C CYS A 99 -6.78 0.72 -2.24
N THR A 100 -7.04 -0.36 -2.96
CA THR A 100 -6.97 -0.40 -4.42
C THR A 100 -7.94 0.59 -5.06
N GLU A 101 -9.17 0.64 -4.59
CA GLU A 101 -10.18 1.58 -5.09
C GLU A 101 -9.76 3.02 -4.84
N ALA A 102 -9.23 3.33 -3.67
CA ALA A 102 -8.76 4.67 -3.34
C ALA A 102 -7.59 5.10 -4.25
N LEU A 103 -6.67 4.19 -4.54
CA LEU A 103 -5.56 4.48 -5.45
C LEU A 103 -6.07 4.74 -6.88
N ARG A 104 -6.99 3.92 -7.37
CA ARG A 104 -7.58 4.09 -8.71
C ARG A 104 -8.32 5.41 -8.83
N GLU A 105 -9.11 5.76 -7.83
CA GLU A 105 -9.81 7.05 -7.78
C GLU A 105 -8.82 8.21 -7.86
N ARG A 106 -7.71 8.10 -7.15
CA ARG A 106 -6.67 9.14 -7.18
C ARG A 106 -6.08 9.29 -8.58
N TRP A 107 -5.77 8.17 -9.25
CA TRP A 107 -5.24 8.21 -10.62
C TRP A 107 -6.25 8.76 -11.63
N GLU A 108 -7.52 8.40 -11.49
CA GLU A 108 -8.58 8.87 -12.37
C GLU A 108 -8.90 10.35 -12.18
N GLY A 109 -8.67 10.87 -10.99
CA GLY A 109 -8.90 12.26 -10.64
C GLY A 109 -7.78 13.22 -11.05
N GLN A 110 -6.71 12.73 -11.63
CA GLN A 110 -5.58 13.56 -12.06
C GLN A 110 -5.77 14.19 -13.41
#